data_cffc0ad3b1341dd0ae14430917ba6680
#
_entry.id   cffc0ad3b1341dd0ae14430917ba6680
#
_cell.length_a   1.000
_cell.length_b   1.000
_cell.length_c   1.000
_cell.angle_alpha   90.00
_cell.angle_beta   90.00
_cell.angle_gamma   90.00
#
_symmetry.space_group_name_H-M   'P 1'
#
loop_
_entity.id
_entity.type
_entity.pdbx_description
1 polymer ?
#
loop_
_entity_poly.entity_id
_entity_poly.type
_entity_poly.pdbx_seq_one_letter_code
_entity_poly.pdbx_strand_id
1 'polypeptide(L)'
;MNKRYQIFISSTYNDLKEERQKVIQAILGIYHFPIGMEMFHADNKEQWEQIKKTIDTSDYYILIIGRYCGTLIDNENISYTEKEYNYAKNKGIPIIPFIIDENAKKESYGEESQKQIKALRKFKKKVLKQPCEFWLNPDDLAYKVTKTLNIKFSEEKRYGWSRNIFTGFNIPEFNNEYLVGEYNFISLRAKSINSNPIVSSKLIIKKDGSVDFLNNINGDNCEYSYHGICEDKGNILYIHLINEFSNERIFIEFIKKRFHSCICCEKILLSFTFMLIFPFFFQLIDSLLANE
;
A
#
# COMPACT_ATOMS: atom_id res chain seq x y z
N MET A 1 15.55 5.49 6.59
CA MET A 1 14.31 6.27 6.49
C MET A 1 13.29 5.67 7.43
N ASN A 2 12.72 6.46 8.34
CA ASN A 2 11.70 5.95 9.26
C ASN A 2 10.37 5.86 8.51
N LYS A 3 9.93 4.64 8.23
CA LYS A 3 8.60 4.38 7.67
C LYS A 3 7.53 4.69 8.71
N ARG A 4 6.39 5.19 8.28
CA ARG A 4 5.19 5.33 9.10
C ARG A 4 4.15 4.32 8.65
N TYR A 5 3.53 3.65 9.59
CA TYR A 5 2.56 2.62 9.29
C TYR A 5 1.15 3.12 9.58
N GLN A 6 0.21 2.68 8.76
CA GLN A 6 -1.22 2.86 8.96
C GLN A 6 -1.75 1.69 9.77
N ILE A 7 -2.36 1.98 10.92
CA ILE A 7 -2.75 0.98 11.91
C ILE A 7 -4.25 1.07 12.14
N PHE A 8 -4.98 0.03 11.73
CA PHE A 8 -6.41 -0.03 11.94
C PHE A 8 -6.73 -0.44 13.39
N ILE A 9 -7.63 0.30 14.05
CA ILE A 9 -8.07 0.02 15.42
C ILE A 9 -9.52 -0.47 15.37
N SER A 10 -9.73 -1.74 15.67
CA SER A 10 -11.03 -2.39 15.75
C SER A 10 -11.38 -2.70 17.19
N SER A 11 -12.55 -2.28 17.62
CA SER A 11 -13.17 -2.61 18.91
C SER A 11 -14.65 -2.26 18.89
N THR A 12 -15.37 -2.60 19.94
CA THR A 12 -16.62 -1.90 20.29
C THR A 12 -16.31 -0.43 20.59
N TYR A 13 -17.28 0.46 20.35
CA TYR A 13 -17.05 1.90 20.47
C TYR A 13 -17.51 2.46 21.83
N ASN A 14 -18.76 2.15 22.23
CA ASN A 14 -19.39 2.83 23.36
C ASN A 14 -18.73 2.54 24.71
N ASP A 15 -18.32 1.30 24.93
CA ASP A 15 -17.72 0.81 26.18
C ASP A 15 -16.20 0.96 26.22
N LEU A 16 -15.54 1.28 25.09
CA LEU A 16 -14.09 1.36 24.99
C LEU A 16 -13.60 2.73 24.47
N LYS A 17 -14.36 3.81 24.71
CA LYS A 17 -14.02 5.15 24.23
C LYS A 17 -12.69 5.66 24.78
N GLU A 18 -12.46 5.47 26.08
CA GLU A 18 -11.24 5.89 26.75
C GLU A 18 -10.04 5.07 26.27
N GLU A 19 -10.20 3.75 26.22
CA GLU A 19 -9.19 2.81 25.71
C GLU A 19 -8.77 3.16 24.28
N ARG A 20 -9.74 3.39 23.40
CA ARG A 20 -9.49 3.79 22.02
C ARG A 20 -8.70 5.09 21.94
N GLN A 21 -9.11 6.09 22.73
CA GLN A 21 -8.43 7.38 22.74
C GLN A 21 -6.98 7.26 23.20
N LYS A 22 -6.71 6.48 24.26
CA LYS A 22 -5.35 6.21 24.73
C LYS A 22 -4.50 5.47 23.70
N VAL A 23 -5.08 4.48 23.01
CA VAL A 23 -4.40 3.74 21.93
C VAL A 23 -4.10 4.66 20.75
N ILE A 24 -5.04 5.52 20.34
CA ILE A 24 -4.81 6.52 19.29
C ILE A 24 -3.63 7.43 19.65
N GLN A 25 -3.62 7.97 20.88
CA GLN A 25 -2.54 8.83 21.36
C GLN A 25 -1.20 8.08 21.41
N ALA A 26 -1.20 6.82 21.84
CA ALA A 26 -0.01 5.98 21.89
C ALA A 26 0.60 5.75 20.49
N ILE A 27 -0.24 5.46 19.50
CA ILE A 27 0.19 5.27 18.11
C ILE A 27 0.73 6.56 17.50
N LEU A 28 0.06 7.69 17.74
CA LEU A 28 0.54 9.01 17.32
C LEU A 28 1.86 9.37 18.00
N GLY A 29 2.02 9.03 19.28
CA GLY A 29 3.24 9.27 20.06
C GLY A 29 4.48 8.55 19.50
N ILE A 30 4.30 7.43 18.82
CA ILE A 30 5.37 6.72 18.10
C ILE A 30 5.40 7.06 16.60
N TYR A 31 4.76 8.15 16.19
CA TYR A 31 4.75 8.70 14.83
C TYR A 31 4.14 7.82 13.75
N HIS A 32 3.13 7.00 14.09
CA HIS A 32 2.34 6.21 13.15
C HIS A 32 0.92 6.75 12.98
N PHE A 33 0.16 6.22 12.01
CA PHE A 33 -1.17 6.68 11.65
C PHE A 33 -2.25 5.75 12.20
N PRO A 34 -2.93 6.08 13.32
CA PRO A 34 -4.09 5.31 13.76
C PRO A 34 -5.29 5.64 12.87
N ILE A 35 -6.02 4.60 12.45
CA ILE A 35 -7.28 4.71 11.72
C ILE A 35 -8.33 3.84 12.39
N GLY A 36 -9.54 4.36 12.57
CA GLY A 36 -10.63 3.65 13.18
C GLY A 36 -11.98 4.27 12.89
N MET A 37 -13.00 3.82 13.58
CA MET A 37 -14.39 4.26 13.39
C MET A 37 -14.59 5.77 13.57
N GLU A 38 -13.69 6.45 14.27
CA GLU A 38 -13.72 7.89 14.50
C GLU A 38 -13.64 8.71 13.21
N MET A 39 -13.17 8.11 12.13
CA MET A 39 -13.00 8.76 10.83
C MET A 39 -14.16 8.53 9.85
N PHE A 40 -15.16 7.72 10.23
CA PHE A 40 -16.27 7.40 9.35
C PHE A 40 -17.52 8.19 9.69
N HIS A 41 -18.13 8.82 8.68
CA HIS A 41 -19.45 9.43 8.83
C HIS A 41 -20.55 8.36 8.79
N ALA A 42 -21.62 8.58 9.55
CA ALA A 42 -22.70 7.63 9.74
C ALA A 42 -23.60 7.53 8.49
N ASP A 43 -23.25 6.61 7.56
CA ASP A 43 -24.17 6.20 6.50
C ASP A 43 -24.08 4.67 6.27
N ASN A 44 -25.25 4.00 6.35
CA ASN A 44 -25.29 2.58 6.74
C ASN A 44 -24.89 1.53 5.66
N LYS A 45 -24.93 1.81 4.39
CA LYS A 45 -24.54 0.83 3.34
C LYS A 45 -23.14 1.07 2.79
N GLU A 46 -22.72 2.29 2.72
CA GLU A 46 -21.37 2.67 2.29
C GLU A 46 -20.33 2.40 3.38
N GLN A 47 -20.73 2.38 4.66
CA GLN A 47 -19.84 2.23 5.80
C GLN A 47 -19.00 0.95 5.75
N TRP A 48 -19.60 -0.20 5.40
CA TRP A 48 -18.87 -1.47 5.32
C TRP A 48 -17.84 -1.45 4.18
N GLU A 49 -18.17 -0.85 3.04
CA GLU A 49 -17.22 -0.72 1.93
C GLU A 49 -16.06 0.23 2.29
N GLN A 50 -16.34 1.31 3.02
CA GLN A 50 -15.30 2.21 3.53
C GLN A 50 -14.40 1.51 4.54
N ILE A 51 -14.96 0.73 5.47
CA ILE A 51 -14.20 -0.08 6.44
C ILE A 51 -13.28 -1.05 5.69
N LYS A 52 -13.78 -1.78 4.69
CA LYS A 52 -12.96 -2.69 3.89
C LYS A 52 -11.80 -1.98 3.20
N LYS A 53 -12.07 -0.86 2.52
CA LYS A 53 -11.02 -0.05 1.87
C LYS A 53 -9.97 0.42 2.87
N THR A 54 -10.37 0.81 4.06
CA THR A 54 -9.45 1.26 5.11
C THR A 54 -8.61 0.11 5.67
N ILE A 55 -9.22 -1.05 5.87
CA ILE A 55 -8.49 -2.27 6.27
C ILE A 55 -7.51 -2.67 5.15
N ASP A 56 -7.92 -2.68 3.89
CA ASP A 56 -7.08 -3.04 2.74
C ASP A 56 -5.82 -2.17 2.61
N THR A 57 -5.90 -0.90 3.04
CA THR A 57 -4.76 0.03 3.01
C THR A 57 -3.95 0.06 4.30
N SER A 58 -4.34 -0.70 5.32
CA SER A 58 -3.66 -0.73 6.61
C SER A 58 -2.52 -1.73 6.65
N ASP A 59 -1.43 -1.33 7.29
CA ASP A 59 -0.24 -2.16 7.47
C ASP A 59 -0.40 -3.17 8.62
N TYR A 60 -1.09 -2.76 9.69
CA TYR A 60 -1.35 -3.57 10.88
C TYR A 60 -2.79 -3.36 11.34
N TYR A 61 -3.30 -4.37 12.04
CA TYR A 61 -4.64 -4.36 12.59
C TYR A 61 -4.58 -4.64 14.10
N ILE A 62 -4.98 -3.67 14.91
CA ILE A 62 -5.16 -3.82 16.36
C ILE A 62 -6.59 -4.22 16.64
N LEU A 63 -6.76 -5.34 17.36
CA LEU A 63 -8.05 -5.79 17.86
C LEU A 63 -8.11 -5.58 19.37
N ILE A 64 -9.05 -4.77 19.85
CA ILE A 64 -9.28 -4.57 21.28
C ILE A 64 -10.61 -5.23 21.63
N ILE A 65 -10.58 -6.21 22.52
CA ILE A 65 -11.76 -6.92 23.00
C ILE A 65 -12.00 -6.58 24.46
N GLY A 66 -13.09 -5.92 24.73
CA GLY A 66 -13.59 -5.60 26.06
C GLY A 66 -14.51 -6.68 26.65
N ARG A 67 -15.46 -6.22 27.48
CA ARG A 67 -16.47 -7.07 28.13
C ARG A 67 -17.74 -7.21 27.32
N TYR A 68 -17.96 -6.34 26.34
CA TYR A 68 -19.18 -6.26 25.54
C TYR A 68 -18.96 -6.73 24.10
N CYS A 69 -20.02 -7.31 23.54
CA CYS A 69 -20.02 -7.79 22.15
C CYS A 69 -20.28 -6.64 21.17
N GLY A 70 -21.05 -5.65 21.64
CA GLY A 70 -21.58 -4.61 20.78
C GLY A 70 -22.71 -5.10 19.87
N THR A 71 -22.95 -4.38 18.77
CA THR A 71 -24.03 -4.67 17.84
C THR A 71 -23.78 -5.94 17.05
N LEU A 72 -24.73 -6.86 17.07
CA LEU A 72 -24.73 -8.05 16.21
C LEU A 72 -25.27 -7.68 14.82
N ILE A 73 -24.70 -8.32 13.81
CA ILE A 73 -25.20 -8.22 12.45
C ILE A 73 -26.42 -9.11 12.29
N ASP A 74 -27.46 -8.56 11.69
CA ASP A 74 -28.68 -9.30 11.42
C ASP A 74 -28.38 -10.56 10.58
N ASN A 75 -28.91 -11.70 11.00
CA ASN A 75 -28.76 -13.01 10.36
C ASN A 75 -27.37 -13.67 10.42
N GLU A 76 -26.29 -12.97 10.86
CA GLU A 76 -24.93 -13.56 10.90
C GLU A 76 -24.52 -14.08 12.29
N ASN A 77 -25.18 -13.66 13.37
CA ASN A 77 -24.84 -14.00 14.78
C ASN A 77 -23.38 -13.65 15.17
N ILE A 78 -22.76 -12.72 14.49
CA ILE A 78 -21.44 -12.15 14.80
C ILE A 78 -21.55 -10.65 14.97
N SER A 79 -20.61 -10.04 15.68
CA SER A 79 -20.53 -8.57 15.79
C SER A 79 -19.80 -7.94 14.59
N TYR A 80 -19.98 -6.63 14.43
CA TYR A 80 -19.21 -5.88 13.42
C TYR A 80 -17.70 -6.02 13.66
N THR A 81 -17.25 -5.98 14.92
CA THR A 81 -15.84 -6.20 15.29
C THR A 81 -15.33 -7.59 14.85
N GLU A 82 -16.15 -8.64 15.01
CA GLU A 82 -15.79 -9.97 14.53
C GLU A 82 -15.75 -10.02 12.99
N LYS A 83 -16.64 -9.30 12.30
CA LYS A 83 -16.67 -9.22 10.84
C LYS A 83 -15.41 -8.54 10.30
N GLU A 84 -15.02 -7.42 10.90
CA GLU A 84 -13.76 -6.70 10.59
C GLU A 84 -12.53 -7.60 10.79
N TYR A 85 -12.46 -8.28 11.93
CA TYR A 85 -11.41 -9.25 12.24
C TYR A 85 -11.31 -10.36 11.18
N ASN A 86 -12.45 -10.94 10.80
CA ASN A 86 -12.48 -11.99 9.78
C ASN A 86 -11.98 -11.48 8.43
N TYR A 87 -12.37 -10.27 8.07
CA TYR A 87 -11.94 -9.62 6.84
C TYR A 87 -10.43 -9.36 6.83
N ALA A 88 -9.90 -8.73 7.88
CA ALA A 88 -8.47 -8.47 8.02
C ALA A 88 -7.64 -9.76 7.97
N LYS A 89 -8.12 -10.81 8.64
CA LYS A 89 -7.49 -12.14 8.63
C LYS A 89 -7.45 -12.75 7.23
N ASN A 90 -8.54 -12.65 6.49
CA ASN A 90 -8.62 -13.17 5.12
C ASN A 90 -7.70 -12.40 4.15
N LYS A 91 -7.43 -11.13 4.44
CA LYS A 91 -6.48 -10.29 3.69
C LYS A 91 -5.02 -10.51 4.08
N GLY A 92 -4.74 -11.31 5.10
CA GLY A 92 -3.37 -11.57 5.58
C GLY A 92 -2.72 -10.35 6.23
N ILE A 93 -3.55 -9.43 6.80
CA ILE A 93 -3.03 -8.29 7.54
C ILE A 93 -2.60 -8.78 8.93
N PRO A 94 -1.41 -8.41 9.43
CA PRO A 94 -0.96 -8.76 10.76
C PRO A 94 -1.93 -8.26 11.83
N ILE A 95 -2.51 -9.20 12.57
CA ILE A 95 -3.47 -8.91 13.63
C ILE A 95 -2.80 -9.00 15.00
N ILE A 96 -2.96 -7.95 15.78
CA ILE A 96 -2.42 -7.82 17.14
C ILE A 96 -3.59 -7.71 18.11
N PRO A 97 -3.98 -8.82 18.79
CA PRO A 97 -5.14 -8.81 19.66
C PRO A 97 -4.77 -8.45 21.10
N PHE A 98 -5.60 -7.58 21.67
CA PHE A 98 -5.58 -7.17 23.07
C PHE A 98 -6.93 -7.53 23.70
N ILE A 99 -6.93 -8.37 24.72
CA ILE A 99 -8.14 -8.86 25.38
C ILE A 99 -8.17 -8.34 26.82
N ILE A 100 -9.32 -7.85 27.27
CA ILE A 100 -9.46 -7.41 28.67
C ILE A 100 -9.19 -8.56 29.63
N ASP A 101 -8.38 -8.33 30.66
CA ASP A 101 -8.09 -9.26 31.72
C ASP A 101 -9.33 -9.44 32.62
N GLU A 102 -9.48 -10.61 33.20
CA GLU A 102 -10.58 -10.92 34.14
C GLU A 102 -10.53 -10.06 35.40
N ASN A 103 -9.32 -9.70 35.84
CA ASN A 103 -9.07 -8.84 37.00
C ASN A 103 -9.22 -7.35 36.73
N ALA A 104 -9.44 -6.93 35.49
CA ALA A 104 -9.70 -5.53 35.17
C ALA A 104 -10.95 -5.02 35.84
N LYS A 105 -10.95 -3.73 36.23
CA LYS A 105 -12.11 -3.09 36.88
C LYS A 105 -13.37 -3.30 36.04
N LYS A 106 -14.47 -3.68 36.70
CA LYS A 106 -15.76 -3.88 36.05
C LYS A 106 -16.51 -2.54 36.00
N GLU A 107 -16.70 -2.04 34.82
CA GLU A 107 -17.61 -0.93 34.57
C GLU A 107 -18.83 -1.45 33.80
N SER A 108 -20.01 -0.92 34.11
CA SER A 108 -21.26 -1.35 33.48
C SER A 108 -21.66 -0.31 32.43
N TYR A 109 -21.81 -0.75 31.19
CA TYR A 109 -22.27 0.08 30.06
C TYR A 109 -23.64 -0.39 29.52
N GLY A 110 -24.41 -1.11 30.34
CA GLY A 110 -25.72 -1.62 29.96
C GLY A 110 -25.79 -3.13 30.01
N GLU A 111 -26.94 -3.66 29.63
CA GLU A 111 -27.21 -5.10 29.60
C GLU A 111 -27.05 -5.66 28.19
N GLU A 112 -26.36 -6.77 28.08
CA GLU A 112 -26.28 -7.54 26.84
C GLU A 112 -27.25 -8.73 26.86
N SER A 113 -27.82 -9.00 25.71
CA SER A 113 -28.65 -10.21 25.53
C SER A 113 -27.79 -11.47 25.65
N GLN A 114 -28.41 -12.58 26.01
CA GLN A 114 -27.74 -13.89 26.06
C GLN A 114 -27.07 -14.25 24.70
N LYS A 115 -27.65 -13.78 23.61
CA LYS A 115 -27.13 -13.97 22.26
C LYS A 115 -25.77 -13.23 22.06
N GLN A 116 -25.68 -11.99 22.53
CA GLN A 116 -24.46 -11.18 22.49
C GLN A 116 -23.36 -11.79 23.38
N ILE A 117 -23.70 -12.16 24.60
CA ILE A 117 -22.75 -12.81 25.53
C ILE A 117 -22.18 -14.10 24.92
N LYS A 118 -23.04 -14.93 24.29
CA LYS A 118 -22.61 -16.16 23.63
C LYS A 118 -21.71 -15.89 22.43
N ALA A 119 -22.05 -14.87 21.63
CA ALA A 119 -21.24 -14.46 20.48
C ALA A 119 -19.85 -13.97 20.90
N LEU A 120 -19.76 -13.10 21.92
CA LEU A 120 -18.49 -12.61 22.45
C LEU A 120 -17.62 -13.75 22.99
N ARG A 121 -18.19 -14.69 23.73
CA ARG A 121 -17.45 -15.87 24.24
C ARG A 121 -16.87 -16.71 23.08
N LYS A 122 -17.67 -16.92 22.04
CA LYS A 122 -17.22 -17.64 20.83
C LYS A 122 -16.09 -16.89 20.13
N PHE A 123 -16.22 -15.57 19.99
CA PHE A 123 -15.20 -14.73 19.35
C PHE A 123 -13.91 -14.72 20.17
N LYS A 124 -13.95 -14.52 21.50
CA LYS A 124 -12.78 -14.60 22.38
C LYS A 124 -12.06 -15.95 22.23
N LYS A 125 -12.80 -17.08 22.26
CA LYS A 125 -12.20 -18.41 22.04
C LYS A 125 -11.53 -18.56 20.68
N LYS A 126 -12.05 -17.91 19.64
CA LYS A 126 -11.46 -17.89 18.30
C LYS A 126 -10.15 -17.11 18.27
N VAL A 127 -10.13 -15.94 18.90
CA VAL A 127 -8.96 -15.03 18.94
C VAL A 127 -7.85 -15.62 19.81
N LEU A 128 -8.18 -16.27 20.93
CA LEU A 128 -7.21 -16.93 21.83
C LEU A 128 -6.43 -18.11 21.21
N LYS A 129 -6.76 -18.51 19.99
CA LYS A 129 -5.96 -19.52 19.25
C LYS A 129 -4.65 -18.95 18.67
N GLN A 130 -4.43 -17.67 18.78
CA GLN A 130 -3.20 -16.97 18.39
C GLN A 130 -2.64 -16.21 19.59
N PRO A 131 -1.36 -15.78 19.57
CA PRO A 131 -0.78 -14.95 20.63
C PRO A 131 -1.62 -13.68 20.86
N CYS A 132 -1.94 -13.40 22.13
CA CYS A 132 -2.73 -12.26 22.57
C CYS A 132 -2.08 -11.61 23.77
N GLU A 133 -2.23 -10.30 23.92
CA GLU A 133 -1.89 -9.55 25.13
C GLU A 133 -3.17 -9.28 25.95
N PHE A 134 -3.04 -9.36 27.27
CA PHE A 134 -4.14 -9.03 28.18
C PHE A 134 -3.92 -7.65 28.79
N TRP A 135 -4.98 -6.87 28.98
CA TRP A 135 -4.91 -5.51 29.52
C TRP A 135 -5.88 -5.29 30.68
N LEU A 136 -5.49 -4.41 31.62
CA LEU A 136 -6.22 -4.15 32.88
C LEU A 136 -6.97 -2.81 32.88
N ASN A 137 -6.41 -1.79 32.23
CA ASN A 137 -6.94 -0.43 32.16
C ASN A 137 -6.42 0.28 30.91
N PRO A 138 -6.95 1.47 30.55
CA PRO A 138 -6.57 2.18 29.33
C PRO A 138 -5.07 2.49 29.22
N ASP A 139 -4.40 2.84 30.32
CA ASP A 139 -2.96 3.17 30.30
C ASP A 139 -2.10 1.92 30.11
N ASP A 140 -2.45 0.80 30.74
CA ASP A 140 -1.81 -0.51 30.55
C ASP A 140 -1.97 -0.98 29.09
N LEU A 141 -3.17 -0.79 28.52
CA LEU A 141 -3.43 -1.11 27.11
C LEU A 141 -2.53 -0.27 26.19
N ALA A 142 -2.49 1.04 26.38
CA ALA A 142 -1.66 1.96 25.57
C ALA A 142 -0.17 1.60 25.63
N TYR A 143 0.34 1.28 26.82
CA TYR A 143 1.71 0.80 27.01
C TYR A 143 1.97 -0.50 26.23
N LYS A 144 1.10 -1.49 26.38
CA LYS A 144 1.22 -2.79 25.69
C LYS A 144 1.13 -2.66 24.18
N VAL A 145 0.23 -1.80 23.69
CA VAL A 145 0.13 -1.48 22.25
C VAL A 145 1.45 -0.92 21.73
N THR A 146 2.00 0.09 22.40
CA THR A 146 3.28 0.68 21.99
C THR A 146 4.42 -0.34 21.97
N LYS A 147 4.55 -1.13 23.04
CA LYS A 147 5.56 -2.18 23.16
C LYS A 147 5.43 -3.21 22.04
N THR A 148 4.23 -3.74 21.83
CA THR A 148 4.00 -4.81 20.85
C THR A 148 4.18 -4.31 19.42
N LEU A 149 3.73 -3.09 19.09
CA LEU A 149 3.94 -2.49 17.78
C LEU A 149 5.43 -2.33 17.46
N ASN A 150 6.25 -1.81 18.41
CA ASN A 150 7.69 -1.67 18.19
C ASN A 150 8.38 -3.01 17.89
N ILE A 151 7.96 -4.10 18.56
CA ILE A 151 8.44 -5.44 18.26
C ILE A 151 7.99 -5.87 16.86
N LYS A 152 6.71 -5.71 16.55
CA LYS A 152 6.14 -6.10 15.25
C LYS A 152 6.75 -5.36 14.07
N PHE A 153 7.07 -4.09 14.20
CA PHE A 153 7.74 -3.30 13.16
C PHE A 153 9.14 -3.83 12.82
N SER A 154 9.81 -4.46 13.76
CA SER A 154 11.12 -5.08 13.54
C SER A 154 11.03 -6.49 12.97
N GLU A 155 10.07 -7.28 13.44
CA GLU A 155 9.88 -8.68 13.04
C GLU A 155 9.21 -8.83 11.66
N GLU A 156 8.18 -8.02 11.40
CA GLU A 156 7.31 -8.15 10.24
C GLU A 156 7.18 -6.82 9.50
N LYS A 157 8.18 -6.53 8.66
CA LYS A 157 8.22 -5.27 7.91
C LYS A 157 7.10 -5.20 6.88
N ARG A 158 6.35 -4.09 6.92
CA ARG A 158 5.30 -3.75 5.94
C ARG A 158 5.77 -2.63 5.03
N TYR A 159 4.98 -2.34 3.99
CA TYR A 159 5.32 -1.28 3.03
C TYR A 159 5.36 0.08 3.71
N GLY A 160 4.34 0.43 4.48
CA GLY A 160 4.25 1.69 5.22
C GLY A 160 4.32 2.92 4.33
N TRP A 161 4.21 4.07 4.97
CA TRP A 161 4.34 5.38 4.32
C TRP A 161 5.77 5.89 4.54
N SER A 162 6.46 6.20 3.47
CA SER A 162 7.71 6.96 3.53
C SER A 162 7.46 8.33 2.90
N ARG A 163 8.03 9.37 3.52
CA ARG A 163 8.06 10.66 2.84
C ARG A 163 8.86 10.43 1.56
N ASN A 164 8.20 10.55 0.41
CA ASN A 164 8.89 10.51 -0.85
C ASN A 164 9.72 11.79 -0.92
N ILE A 165 10.99 11.69 -0.53
CA ILE A 165 11.96 12.76 -0.68
C ILE A 165 12.39 12.73 -2.14
N PHE A 166 11.45 13.00 -3.05
CA PHE A 166 11.80 13.43 -4.40
C PHE A 166 12.45 14.83 -4.40
N THR A 167 12.47 15.51 -3.26
CA THR A 167 13.21 16.75 -3.04
C THR A 167 14.53 16.48 -2.30
N GLY A 168 15.39 15.63 -2.85
CA GLY A 168 16.67 15.34 -2.19
C GLY A 168 17.27 14.02 -2.57
N PHE A 169 17.00 13.49 -3.75
CA PHE A 169 18.09 12.86 -4.43
C PHE A 169 19.13 13.99 -4.59
N ASN A 170 20.28 13.85 -3.93
CA ASN A 170 21.48 14.20 -4.63
C ASN A 170 21.42 13.34 -5.89
N ILE A 171 20.71 13.82 -6.92
CA ILE A 171 20.87 13.35 -8.28
C ILE A 171 22.35 13.61 -8.48
N PRO A 172 23.21 12.58 -8.55
CA PRO A 172 24.60 12.81 -8.91
C PRO A 172 24.48 13.64 -10.16
N GLU A 173 25.16 14.79 -10.23
CA GLU A 173 25.04 15.73 -11.33
C GLU A 173 24.88 14.93 -12.61
N PHE A 174 23.68 15.04 -13.23
CA PHE A 174 23.38 14.29 -14.44
C PHE A 174 24.19 14.91 -15.55
N ASN A 175 25.48 14.56 -15.60
CA ASN A 175 26.47 15.13 -16.49
C ASN A 175 26.35 14.61 -17.93
N ASN A 176 25.22 14.03 -18.29
CA ASN A 176 24.98 13.44 -19.60
C ASN A 176 24.02 14.29 -20.42
N GLU A 177 24.42 15.53 -20.76
CA GLU A 177 23.63 16.44 -21.60
C GLU A 177 23.23 15.82 -22.95
N TYR A 178 24.00 14.86 -23.46
CA TYR A 178 23.71 14.15 -24.71
C TYR A 178 22.51 13.21 -24.62
N LEU A 179 22.09 12.83 -23.41
CA LEU A 179 20.90 11.99 -23.15
C LEU A 179 19.63 12.81 -22.94
N VAL A 180 19.76 14.12 -22.74
CA VAL A 180 18.62 15.01 -22.57
C VAL A 180 17.85 15.11 -23.88
N GLY A 181 16.56 14.81 -23.83
CA GLY A 181 15.71 14.87 -25.00
C GLY A 181 14.44 14.04 -24.93
N GLU A 182 13.73 14.02 -26.02
CA GLU A 182 12.51 13.24 -26.19
C GLU A 182 12.78 12.04 -27.11
N TYR A 183 12.31 10.87 -26.67
CA TYR A 183 12.46 9.60 -27.36
C TYR A 183 11.10 8.97 -27.60
N ASN A 184 10.79 8.67 -28.86
CA ASN A 184 9.55 8.03 -29.22
C ASN A 184 9.74 6.53 -29.32
N PHE A 185 8.75 5.77 -28.79
CA PHE A 185 8.72 4.33 -28.81
C PHE A 185 7.46 3.83 -29.47
N ILE A 186 7.58 2.72 -30.17
CA ILE A 186 6.46 1.97 -30.70
C ILE A 186 6.55 0.57 -30.16
N SER A 187 5.48 0.10 -29.52
CA SER A 187 5.38 -1.25 -29.01
C SER A 187 4.11 -1.94 -29.51
N LEU A 188 4.13 -3.26 -29.55
CA LEU A 188 2.96 -4.04 -29.89
C LEU A 188 2.30 -4.56 -28.60
N ARG A 189 1.01 -4.32 -28.47
CA ARG A 189 0.21 -4.91 -27.38
C ARG A 189 -0.07 -6.38 -27.70
N ALA A 190 0.36 -7.29 -26.83
CA ALA A 190 -0.01 -8.68 -26.93
C ALA A 190 -1.50 -8.84 -26.56
N LYS A 191 -2.34 -9.17 -27.57
CA LYS A 191 -3.75 -9.57 -27.47
C LYS A 191 -4.70 -8.59 -26.77
N SER A 192 -5.25 -7.69 -27.56
CA SER A 192 -6.59 -7.14 -27.32
C SER A 192 -7.41 -7.32 -28.59
N ILE A 193 -8.56 -7.99 -28.49
CA ILE A 193 -9.37 -8.42 -29.62
C ILE A 193 -10.02 -7.22 -30.36
N ASN A 194 -10.05 -6.02 -29.74
CA ASN A 194 -10.76 -4.84 -30.26
C ASN A 194 -9.98 -3.52 -30.18
N SER A 195 -8.65 -3.52 -30.01
CA SER A 195 -7.87 -2.29 -29.94
C SER A 195 -6.68 -2.32 -30.90
N ASN A 196 -6.26 -1.13 -31.34
CA ASN A 196 -5.07 -0.98 -32.17
C ASN A 196 -3.88 -1.70 -31.49
N PRO A 197 -3.22 -2.66 -32.15
CA PRO A 197 -2.10 -3.40 -31.56
C PRO A 197 -0.86 -2.53 -31.37
N ILE A 198 -0.80 -1.38 -32.01
CA ILE A 198 0.36 -0.46 -31.94
C ILE A 198 0.13 0.55 -30.82
N VAL A 199 1.08 0.60 -29.89
CA VAL A 199 1.11 1.58 -28.80
C VAL A 199 2.27 2.52 -29.03
N SER A 200 1.98 3.81 -29.13
CA SER A 200 2.97 4.87 -29.16
C SER A 200 3.27 5.35 -27.74
N SER A 201 4.54 5.51 -27.42
CA SER A 201 4.98 5.97 -26.10
C SER A 201 6.11 6.97 -26.25
N LYS A 202 6.27 7.87 -25.29
CA LYS A 202 7.32 8.89 -25.30
C LYS A 202 8.06 8.89 -23.96
N LEU A 203 9.38 8.88 -24.01
CA LEU A 203 10.27 9.07 -22.87
C LEU A 203 10.93 10.44 -22.98
N ILE A 204 10.87 11.23 -21.93
CA ILE A 204 11.44 12.58 -21.88
C ILE A 204 12.46 12.60 -20.75
N ILE A 205 13.74 12.76 -21.09
CA ILE A 205 14.83 12.91 -20.11
C ILE A 205 15.18 14.40 -20.02
N LYS A 206 15.07 14.96 -18.82
CA LYS A 206 15.31 16.37 -18.54
C LYS A 206 16.75 16.61 -18.06
N LYS A 207 17.18 17.88 -18.09
CA LYS A 207 18.55 18.29 -17.69
C LYS A 207 18.88 17.96 -16.22
N ASP A 208 17.89 17.92 -15.37
CA ASP A 208 18.02 17.57 -13.95
C ASP A 208 18.03 16.06 -13.68
N GLY A 209 18.01 15.22 -14.74
CA GLY A 209 17.94 13.77 -14.63
C GLY A 209 16.54 13.24 -14.32
N SER A 210 15.54 14.09 -14.19
CA SER A 210 14.15 13.63 -14.08
C SER A 210 13.64 13.09 -15.42
N VAL A 211 12.74 12.12 -15.36
CA VAL A 211 12.24 11.41 -16.54
C VAL A 211 10.72 11.33 -16.49
N ASP A 212 10.09 11.67 -17.61
CA ASP A 212 8.67 11.42 -17.84
C ASP A 212 8.52 10.34 -18.91
N PHE A 213 7.65 9.37 -18.66
CA PHE A 213 7.29 8.36 -19.63
C PHE A 213 5.77 8.35 -19.85
N LEU A 214 5.38 8.69 -21.06
CA LEU A 214 3.98 8.74 -21.49
C LEU A 214 3.68 7.50 -22.32
N ASN A 215 2.74 6.68 -21.88
CA ASN A 215 2.41 5.43 -22.54
C ASN A 215 1.02 5.48 -23.18
N ASN A 216 0.88 4.83 -24.33
CA ASN A 216 -0.35 4.78 -25.11
C ASN A 216 -0.87 6.18 -25.50
N ILE A 217 -0.03 6.93 -26.21
CA ILE A 217 -0.34 8.29 -26.67
C ILE A 217 -1.31 8.20 -27.85
N ASN A 218 -2.44 8.89 -27.74
CA ASN A 218 -3.42 9.05 -28.79
C ASN A 218 -3.74 10.54 -28.96
N GLY A 219 -3.10 11.18 -29.95
CA GLY A 219 -3.13 12.63 -30.07
C GLY A 219 -2.46 13.33 -28.89
N ASP A 220 -3.18 14.27 -28.25
CA ASP A 220 -2.69 15.00 -27.06
C ASP A 220 -2.95 14.27 -25.74
N ASN A 221 -3.62 13.10 -25.78
CA ASN A 221 -3.96 12.31 -24.60
C ASN A 221 -2.99 11.14 -24.43
N CYS A 222 -2.60 10.84 -23.19
CA CYS A 222 -1.93 9.59 -22.82
C CYS A 222 -2.78 8.79 -21.83
N GLU A 223 -2.76 7.46 -21.96
CA GLU A 223 -3.53 6.57 -21.05
C GLU A 223 -2.81 6.42 -19.70
N TYR A 224 -1.47 6.36 -19.73
CA TYR A 224 -0.65 6.17 -18.54
C TYR A 224 0.55 7.10 -18.56
N SER A 225 0.77 7.81 -17.45
CA SER A 225 1.97 8.63 -17.23
C SER A 225 2.78 8.09 -16.06
N TYR A 226 4.09 8.06 -16.24
CA TYR A 226 5.05 7.64 -15.22
C TYR A 226 6.08 8.75 -15.06
N HIS A 227 6.50 8.99 -13.83
CA HIS A 227 7.53 9.96 -13.50
C HIS A 227 8.67 9.25 -12.77
N GLY A 228 9.88 9.72 -12.96
CA GLY A 228 11.00 9.09 -12.30
C GLY A 228 12.33 9.78 -12.51
N ILE A 229 13.38 9.00 -12.37
CA ILE A 229 14.76 9.47 -12.44
C ILE A 229 15.61 8.57 -13.33
N CYS A 230 16.66 9.17 -13.86
CA CYS A 230 17.68 8.51 -14.64
C CYS A 230 18.98 8.48 -13.83
N GLU A 231 19.55 7.31 -13.60
CA GLU A 231 20.84 7.11 -12.94
C GLU A 231 21.86 6.61 -13.96
N ASP A 232 22.96 7.32 -14.07
CA ASP A 232 24.11 6.90 -14.89
C ASP A 232 25.10 6.09 -14.05
N LYS A 233 25.30 4.82 -14.41
CA LYS A 233 26.31 3.95 -13.79
C LYS A 233 27.33 3.46 -14.82
N GLY A 234 28.04 4.40 -15.39
CA GLY A 234 29.12 4.11 -16.36
C GLY A 234 28.60 3.62 -17.72
N ASN A 235 28.60 2.32 -17.97
CA ASN A 235 28.13 1.75 -19.26
C ASN A 235 26.62 1.48 -19.31
N ILE A 236 25.92 1.61 -18.18
CA ILE A 236 24.50 1.32 -18.05
C ILE A 236 23.77 2.55 -17.52
N LEU A 237 22.67 2.85 -18.16
CA LEU A 237 21.72 3.86 -17.74
C LEU A 237 20.52 3.16 -17.12
N TYR A 238 20.20 3.48 -15.87
CA TYR A 238 19.02 2.98 -15.17
C TYR A 238 17.95 4.05 -15.14
N ILE A 239 16.73 3.73 -15.56
CA ILE A 239 15.58 4.61 -15.46
C ILE A 239 14.57 3.95 -14.54
N HIS A 240 14.22 4.63 -13.47
CA HIS A 240 13.25 4.20 -12.47
C HIS A 240 12.01 5.06 -12.60
N LEU A 241 10.88 4.47 -12.92
CA LEU A 241 9.62 5.16 -13.18
C LEU A 241 8.53 4.65 -12.24
N ILE A 242 7.65 5.54 -11.82
CA ILE A 242 6.48 5.25 -10.96
C ILE A 242 5.26 5.91 -11.58
N ASN A 243 4.17 5.16 -11.66
CA ASN A 243 2.86 5.70 -11.93
C ASN A 243 2.24 6.19 -10.62
N GLU A 244 1.89 7.48 -10.54
CA GLU A 244 1.37 8.10 -9.31
C GLU A 244 0.00 7.57 -8.89
N PHE A 245 -0.79 7.08 -9.84
CA PHE A 245 -2.15 6.62 -9.59
C PHE A 245 -2.23 5.13 -9.21
N SER A 246 -1.40 4.29 -9.86
CA SER A 246 -1.45 2.83 -9.68
C SER A 246 -0.34 2.28 -8.78
N ASN A 247 0.65 3.10 -8.39
CA ASN A 247 1.88 2.65 -7.73
C ASN A 247 2.70 1.62 -8.54
N GLU A 248 2.39 1.48 -9.80
CA GLU A 248 3.14 0.61 -10.71
C GLU A 248 4.54 1.17 -10.94
N ARG A 249 5.54 0.31 -10.94
CA ARG A 249 6.94 0.69 -11.14
C ARG A 249 7.49 0.04 -12.38
N ILE A 250 8.19 0.85 -13.19
CA ILE A 250 8.89 0.38 -14.38
C ILE A 250 10.39 0.66 -14.17
N PHE A 251 11.20 -0.36 -14.43
CA PHE A 251 12.66 -0.25 -14.42
C PHE A 251 13.15 -0.50 -15.84
N ILE A 252 13.92 0.43 -16.38
CA ILE A 252 14.48 0.33 -17.71
C ILE A 252 16.00 0.40 -17.60
N GLU A 253 16.70 -0.54 -18.21
CA GLU A 253 18.15 -0.57 -18.28
C GLU A 253 18.60 -0.37 -19.73
N PHE A 254 19.51 0.58 -19.96
CA PHE A 254 20.11 0.83 -21.25
C PHE A 254 21.61 0.62 -21.22
N ILE A 255 22.15 -0.13 -22.17
CA ILE A 255 23.59 -0.26 -22.39
C ILE A 255 24.07 0.86 -23.30
N LYS A 256 24.85 1.82 -22.80
CA LYS A 256 25.27 3.02 -23.52
C LYS A 256 25.99 2.76 -24.86
N LYS A 257 26.75 1.67 -24.97
CA LYS A 257 27.46 1.34 -26.24
C LYS A 257 26.53 1.12 -27.43
N ARG A 258 25.27 0.79 -27.20
CA ARG A 258 24.26 0.66 -28.27
C ARG A 258 23.56 1.97 -28.59
N PHE A 259 23.68 2.99 -27.73
CA PHE A 259 23.11 4.33 -27.95
C PHE A 259 23.84 5.12 -29.05
N HIS A 260 25.15 4.97 -29.14
CA HIS A 260 25.93 5.73 -30.13
C HIS A 260 25.70 5.31 -31.59
N SER A 261 25.32 4.07 -31.84
CA SER A 261 25.02 3.57 -33.17
C SER A 261 23.64 4.00 -33.73
N CYS A 262 22.72 4.43 -32.84
CA CYS A 262 21.36 4.85 -33.21
C CYS A 262 21.16 6.38 -33.32
N ILE A 263 22.16 7.20 -32.95
CA ILE A 263 22.03 8.67 -32.92
C ILE A 263 22.03 9.30 -34.32
N CYS A 264 22.41 8.57 -35.37
CA CYS A 264 22.50 9.12 -36.72
C CYS A 264 21.20 9.17 -37.53
N CYS A 265 20.10 8.55 -37.05
CA CYS A 265 18.79 8.63 -37.71
C CYS A 265 17.71 8.91 -36.68
N GLU A 266 17.20 10.13 -36.73
CA GLU A 266 15.97 10.60 -36.06
C GLU A 266 15.44 9.72 -34.92
N LYS A 267 16.07 9.80 -33.73
CA LYS A 267 15.53 9.45 -32.41
C LYS A 267 14.56 8.23 -32.32
N ILE A 268 14.81 7.14 -33.04
CA ILE A 268 14.07 5.89 -32.91
C ILE A 268 14.98 4.89 -32.21
N LEU A 269 14.62 4.55 -30.97
CA LEU A 269 15.32 3.52 -30.19
C LEU A 269 14.64 2.17 -30.42
N LEU A 270 15.32 1.27 -31.11
CA LEU A 270 14.92 -0.13 -31.29
C LEU A 270 15.85 -1.01 -30.46
N SER A 271 15.37 -1.53 -29.40
CA SER A 271 15.85 -2.67 -28.60
C SER A 271 15.81 -2.43 -27.10
N PHE A 272 14.83 -3.01 -26.46
CA PHE A 272 14.66 -3.02 -25.02
C PHE A 272 14.54 -4.45 -24.50
N THR A 273 15.29 -4.77 -23.45
CA THR A 273 14.95 -5.89 -22.58
C THR A 273 14.19 -5.32 -21.38
N PHE A 274 12.88 -5.46 -21.38
CA PHE A 274 12.04 -5.10 -20.25
C PHE A 274 12.05 -6.24 -19.23
N MET A 275 12.47 -5.96 -18.02
CA MET A 275 12.23 -6.84 -16.89
C MET A 275 11.06 -6.27 -16.08
N LEU A 276 9.84 -6.70 -16.42
CA LEU A 276 8.63 -6.42 -15.65
C LEU A 276 8.50 -7.45 -14.53
N ILE A 277 8.57 -6.99 -13.29
CA ILE A 277 8.08 -7.76 -12.14
C ILE A 277 6.60 -7.38 -11.95
N PHE A 278 5.73 -7.95 -12.77
CA PHE A 278 4.31 -8.25 -12.65
C PHE A 278 3.69 -8.48 -14.06
N PRO A 279 2.57 -9.20 -14.23
CA PRO A 279 2.34 -10.08 -15.36
C PRO A 279 1.70 -9.39 -16.57
N PHE A 280 2.46 -8.57 -17.31
CA PHE A 280 2.13 -8.24 -18.68
C PHE A 280 3.42 -8.28 -19.51
N PHE A 281 3.57 -9.36 -20.26
CA PHE A 281 4.65 -9.56 -21.22
C PHE A 281 4.54 -8.54 -22.36
N PHE A 282 5.53 -7.65 -22.48
CA PHE A 282 5.82 -6.94 -23.72
C PHE A 282 6.89 -7.74 -24.48
N GLN A 283 6.52 -8.28 -25.62
CA GLN A 283 7.44 -8.90 -26.53
C GLN A 283 7.86 -7.85 -27.57
N LEU A 284 9.10 -7.41 -27.51
CA LEU A 284 9.71 -6.58 -28.54
C LEU A 284 10.05 -7.41 -29.77
N ILE A 285 9.82 -6.83 -30.94
CA ILE A 285 10.13 -7.47 -32.23
C ILE A 285 11.56 -7.13 -32.60
N ASP A 286 12.43 -8.12 -32.52
CA ASP A 286 13.80 -8.11 -33.08
C ASP A 286 13.82 -8.39 -34.62
N SER A 287 12.71 -8.21 -35.34
CA SER A 287 12.63 -8.78 -36.70
C SER A 287 12.50 -7.78 -37.85
N LEU A 288 12.86 -6.51 -37.68
CA LEU A 288 12.82 -5.55 -38.82
C LEU A 288 14.16 -5.01 -39.30
N LEU A 289 15.28 -5.55 -38.83
CA LEU A 289 16.63 -5.15 -39.32
C LEU A 289 17.48 -6.35 -39.79
N ALA A 290 16.87 -7.36 -40.39
CA ALA A 290 17.61 -8.48 -41.01
C ALA A 290 17.51 -8.48 -42.55
N ASN A 291 17.11 -7.35 -43.17
CA ASN A 291 17.16 -7.19 -44.64
C ASN A 291 17.44 -5.74 -44.97
N GLU A 292 18.72 -5.39 -44.90
CA GLU A 292 19.44 -4.53 -45.84
C GLU A 292 20.95 -4.69 -45.58
#